data_b74a7ee98e0568c431609a5743eb4c43
#
_entry.id   b74a7ee98e0568c431609a5743eb4c43
#
_cell.length_a   1.000
_cell.length_b   1.000
_cell.length_c   1.000
_cell.angle_alpha   90.00
_cell.angle_beta   90.00
_cell.angle_gamma   90.00
#
_symmetry.space_group_name_H-M   'P 1'
#
loop_
_entity.id
_entity.type
_entity.pdbx_description
1 polymer ?
#
loop_
_entity_poly.entity_id
_entity_poly.type
_entity_poly.pdbx_seq_one_letter_code
_entity_poly.pdbx_strand_id
1 'polypeptide(L)'
;WVTGRELHVANTGAPLSAAGVRSLTALRVSAKAGHRPGARDIGARDIGARDIGAAATDAADIGPVEAGVGGDDETPPAVGRFGVGFTATATIADTVEIRSRSGSVLFDRARTWAEIETIGVAGALTARQVPLLRLVWESSRGPADGFDTEIVLTVRAGIDLDGLLVGMIAEAPDLLLELTALSEIDIAGTRFVIHRRPHPEVPDVGTAIVRGGGAGERAWLVAHGRSASWLVETDATGAPVVAGSDVLRAPTPTDIELSLPARCITTLALTPDRRRVHPDADLSGVADGYLSLMLALAPASRPALIPRIGLARNDIDAAITAAVLAEVTDGRWLPTVADGDGVPGRAVLFADLTAPLADALGDLVGGLVCVEVSSPTWLPVLRAVGVDEIGLAGIADRLAGADRPPRWWWKLYDALSPLVFGPIEVEALGALPVPRTDGRLNFGARGLLIPRIPGTRACWITGPDPEVV
;
A
#
# COMPACT_ATOMS: atom_id res chain seq x y z
N TRP A 1 12.68 -4.44 -26.80
CA TRP A 1 12.34 -5.02 -28.10
C TRP A 1 13.10 -6.32 -28.34
N VAL A 2 12.73 -7.04 -29.36
CA VAL A 2 13.40 -8.28 -29.76
C VAL A 2 13.87 -8.16 -31.21
N THR A 3 15.10 -8.64 -31.50
CA THR A 3 15.66 -8.74 -32.85
C THR A 3 16.20 -10.15 -33.05
N GLY A 4 15.49 -10.99 -33.77
CA GLY A 4 15.81 -12.42 -33.85
C GLY A 4 15.72 -13.11 -32.50
N ARG A 5 16.89 -13.51 -31.93
CA ARG A 5 16.95 -14.07 -30.58
C ARG A 5 17.58 -13.13 -29.54
N GLU A 6 17.79 -11.89 -29.91
CA GLU A 6 18.31 -10.88 -28.98
C GLU A 6 17.15 -10.12 -28.33
N LEU A 7 17.07 -10.18 -27.00
CA LEU A 7 16.19 -9.36 -26.19
C LEU A 7 16.97 -8.13 -25.74
N HIS A 8 16.47 -6.96 -26.11
CA HIS A 8 17.04 -5.66 -25.78
C HIS A 8 16.23 -4.98 -24.68
N VAL A 9 16.91 -4.56 -23.61
CA VAL A 9 16.35 -3.78 -22.51
C VAL A 9 17.18 -2.51 -22.37
N ALA A 10 16.58 -1.37 -22.68
CA ALA A 10 17.28 -0.09 -22.68
C ALA A 10 16.60 0.92 -21.76
N ASN A 11 17.39 1.81 -21.16
CA ASN A 11 16.89 2.86 -20.28
C ASN A 11 17.69 4.15 -20.44
N THR A 12 17.03 5.26 -20.07
CA THR A 12 17.66 6.54 -19.83
C THR A 12 18.05 6.66 -18.35
N GLY A 13 19.10 7.41 -18.03
CA GLY A 13 19.55 7.64 -16.66
C GLY A 13 21.08 7.56 -16.52
N ALA A 14 21.56 7.21 -15.33
CA ALA A 14 22.98 7.14 -15.07
C ALA A 14 23.66 6.02 -15.90
N PRO A 15 24.78 6.32 -16.63
CA PRO A 15 25.50 5.32 -17.40
C PRO A 15 26.19 4.29 -16.49
N LEU A 16 26.57 3.15 -17.05
CA LEU A 16 27.26 2.07 -16.33
C LEU A 16 28.62 2.57 -15.81
N SER A 17 28.85 2.46 -14.51
CA SER A 17 30.12 2.81 -13.89
C SER A 17 31.06 1.61 -13.77
N ALA A 18 32.39 1.85 -13.65
CA ALA A 18 33.36 0.81 -13.38
C ALA A 18 33.08 0.04 -12.08
N ALA A 19 32.51 0.72 -11.06
CA ALA A 19 32.06 0.07 -9.84
C ALA A 19 30.83 -0.84 -10.10
N GLY A 20 29.94 -0.42 -11.00
CA GLY A 20 28.83 -1.25 -11.47
C GLY A 20 29.30 -2.54 -12.15
N VAL A 21 30.26 -2.44 -13.05
CA VAL A 21 30.88 -3.64 -13.72
C VAL A 21 31.49 -4.59 -12.69
N ARG A 22 32.29 -4.07 -11.75
CA ARG A 22 32.86 -4.90 -10.66
C ARG A 22 31.80 -5.59 -9.84
N SER A 23 30.70 -4.88 -9.52
CA SER A 23 29.58 -5.45 -8.80
C SER A 23 28.88 -6.59 -9.55
N LEU A 24 28.74 -6.49 -10.87
CA LEU A 24 28.14 -7.54 -11.72
C LEU A 24 28.99 -8.82 -11.78
N THR A 25 30.31 -8.68 -11.74
CA THR A 25 31.25 -9.82 -11.81
C THR A 25 31.52 -10.47 -10.45
N ALA A 26 31.32 -9.75 -9.36
CA ALA A 26 31.57 -10.24 -8.01
C ALA A 26 30.43 -11.15 -7.49
N LEU A 27 30.81 -12.13 -6.66
CA LEU A 27 29.84 -12.98 -5.94
C LEU A 27 29.24 -12.20 -4.76
N ARG A 28 27.92 -11.93 -4.80
CA ARG A 28 27.16 -11.31 -3.71
C ARG A 28 27.65 -9.93 -3.24
N VAL A 29 28.32 -9.17 -4.08
CA VAL A 29 28.73 -7.79 -3.80
C VAL A 29 27.88 -6.84 -4.61
N SER A 30 27.30 -5.83 -3.96
CA SER A 30 26.62 -4.72 -4.64
C SER A 30 27.43 -3.44 -4.44
N ALA A 31 27.64 -2.68 -5.52
CA ALA A 31 28.26 -1.35 -5.46
C ALA A 31 27.48 -0.37 -4.57
N LYS A 32 26.23 -0.69 -4.25
CA LYS A 32 25.28 0.11 -3.43
C LYS A 32 25.29 -0.27 -1.93
N ALA A 33 26.09 -1.27 -1.52
CA ALA A 33 26.17 -1.73 -0.12
C ALA A 33 26.96 -0.80 0.81
N GLY A 34 27.63 0.24 0.28
CA GLY A 34 28.51 1.13 1.02
C GLY A 34 27.87 2.26 1.83
N HIS A 35 26.55 2.43 1.82
CA HIS A 35 25.86 3.50 2.57
C HIS A 35 25.03 2.92 3.72
N ARG A 36 25.71 2.52 4.81
CA ARG A 36 25.09 2.27 6.13
C ARG A 36 25.64 3.25 7.14
N PRO A 37 24.83 4.11 7.76
CA PRO A 37 25.20 4.71 9.03
C PRO A 37 25.02 3.63 10.14
N GLY A 38 26.11 3.14 10.68
CA GLY A 38 26.15 2.48 12.00
C GLY A 38 26.09 0.95 12.08
N ALA A 39 26.77 0.17 11.21
CA ALA A 39 27.02 -1.24 11.48
C ALA A 39 28.46 -1.45 11.99
N ARG A 40 28.60 -1.93 13.20
CA ARG A 40 29.88 -2.36 13.78
C ARG A 40 30.41 -3.56 13.00
N ASP A 41 31.66 -3.45 12.59
CA ASP A 41 32.48 -4.49 11.95
C ASP A 41 32.52 -5.76 12.82
N ILE A 42 31.93 -6.85 12.35
CA ILE A 42 32.18 -8.18 12.90
C ILE A 42 33.11 -8.87 11.90
N GLY A 43 34.34 -9.06 12.33
CA GLY A 43 35.49 -9.46 11.59
C GLY A 43 35.30 -10.65 10.64
N ALA A 44 35.66 -10.44 9.39
CA ALA A 44 36.01 -11.49 8.47
C ALA A 44 37.42 -11.99 8.81
N ARG A 45 37.49 -13.23 9.24
CA ARG A 45 38.77 -13.92 9.42
C ARG A 45 39.41 -14.21 8.07
N ASP A 46 40.63 -13.71 7.90
CA ASP A 46 41.58 -14.00 6.85
C ASP A 46 41.65 -15.50 6.53
N ILE A 47 41.37 -15.87 5.27
CA ILE A 47 41.86 -17.08 4.67
C ILE A 47 42.71 -16.63 3.47
N GLY A 48 44.02 -16.86 3.61
CA GLY A 48 45.08 -16.36 2.76
C GLY A 48 44.93 -16.63 1.27
N ALA A 49 45.10 -15.58 0.51
CA ALA A 49 45.48 -15.65 -0.91
C ALA A 49 46.99 -15.40 -1.00
N ARG A 50 47.72 -16.45 -1.36
CA ARG A 50 49.12 -16.32 -1.76
C ARG A 50 49.17 -16.12 -3.26
N ASP A 51 49.85 -15.06 -3.62
CA ASP A 51 50.60 -14.74 -4.83
C ASP A 51 50.18 -15.35 -6.17
N ILE A 52 49.63 -14.51 -7.03
CA ILE A 52 49.93 -14.53 -8.47
C ILE A 52 50.25 -13.09 -8.91
N GLY A 53 51.40 -12.96 -9.55
CA GLY A 53 52.27 -11.86 -9.85
C GLY A 53 51.63 -10.55 -10.36
N ALA A 54 52.29 -9.53 -9.92
CA ALA A 54 52.13 -8.14 -10.31
C ALA A 54 52.61 -7.89 -11.75
N ALA A 55 51.83 -7.11 -12.48
CA ALA A 55 52.34 -6.18 -13.46
C ALA A 55 51.77 -4.81 -13.15
N ALA A 56 52.60 -3.96 -12.62
CA ALA A 56 52.31 -2.58 -12.28
C ALA A 56 52.23 -1.74 -13.57
N THR A 57 51.23 -0.87 -13.64
CA THR A 57 51.40 0.42 -14.30
C THR A 57 50.70 1.50 -13.43
N ASP A 58 51.51 2.47 -13.10
CA ASP A 58 51.23 3.70 -12.38
C ASP A 58 49.97 4.41 -12.86
N ALA A 59 49.12 4.78 -11.94
CA ALA A 59 48.19 5.89 -12.12
C ALA A 59 48.12 6.71 -10.82
N ALA A 60 48.53 7.95 -10.97
CA ALA A 60 48.75 8.97 -9.98
C ALA A 60 47.60 9.23 -9.04
N ASP A 61 48.00 9.46 -7.82
CA ASP A 61 47.51 10.27 -6.74
C ASP A 61 46.45 11.33 -7.16
N ILE A 62 45.20 11.14 -6.72
CA ILE A 62 44.20 12.21 -6.59
C ILE A 62 43.72 12.17 -5.15
N GLY A 63 44.15 13.17 -4.37
CA GLY A 63 43.81 13.39 -2.98
C GLY A 63 42.30 13.60 -2.72
N PRO A 64 41.90 13.60 -1.45
CA PRO A 64 40.50 13.66 -1.07
C PRO A 64 39.91 15.04 -1.39
N VAL A 65 38.84 15.05 -2.19
CA VAL A 65 38.02 16.25 -2.38
C VAL A 65 37.08 16.35 -1.17
N GLU A 66 37.24 17.44 -0.43
CA GLU A 66 36.39 17.83 0.68
C GLU A 66 34.91 17.93 0.23
N ALA A 67 34.02 17.27 0.97
CA ALA A 67 32.60 17.34 0.78
C ALA A 67 32.08 18.72 1.25
N GLY A 68 31.68 19.55 0.31
CA GLY A 68 30.90 20.76 0.54
C GLY A 68 29.48 20.37 1.01
N VAL A 69 29.11 20.93 2.15
CA VAL A 69 27.75 20.89 2.71
C VAL A 69 26.81 21.75 1.84
N GLY A 70 25.71 21.19 1.38
CA GLY A 70 24.60 21.96 0.86
C GLY A 70 23.76 21.26 -0.23
N GLY A 71 22.54 20.92 0.11
CA GLY A 71 21.48 20.59 -0.85
C GLY A 71 20.84 19.21 -0.60
N ASP A 72 19.62 19.23 -0.07
CA ASP A 72 18.71 18.09 0.01
C ASP A 72 18.33 17.62 -1.41
N ASP A 73 19.16 16.76 -1.98
CA ASP A 73 18.84 16.03 -3.21
C ASP A 73 18.42 14.62 -2.77
N GLU A 74 17.11 14.43 -2.58
CA GLU A 74 16.50 13.11 -2.34
C GLU A 74 16.70 12.23 -3.57
N THR A 75 17.87 11.62 -3.65
CA THR A 75 18.11 10.56 -4.63
C THR A 75 17.23 9.37 -4.27
N PRO A 76 16.31 8.94 -5.16
CA PRO A 76 15.40 7.84 -4.86
C PRO A 76 16.18 6.57 -4.48
N PRO A 77 15.67 5.77 -3.54
CA PRO A 77 16.39 4.62 -3.00
C PRO A 77 16.74 3.63 -4.12
N ALA A 78 18.03 3.38 -4.26
CA ALA A 78 18.56 2.50 -5.30
C ALA A 78 18.11 1.05 -5.11
N VAL A 79 17.36 0.50 -6.06
CA VAL A 79 16.94 -0.90 -6.10
C VAL A 79 18.15 -1.82 -6.31
N GLY A 80 18.25 -2.92 -5.54
CA GLY A 80 19.26 -3.97 -5.76
C GLY A 80 20.43 -3.97 -4.78
N ARG A 81 20.20 -4.35 -3.51
CA ARG A 81 21.25 -4.44 -2.47
C ARG A 81 22.18 -5.65 -2.60
N PHE A 82 21.76 -6.76 -3.23
CA PHE A 82 22.47 -8.04 -3.20
C PHE A 82 23.11 -8.48 -4.51
N GLY A 83 22.96 -7.73 -5.61
CA GLY A 83 23.56 -8.05 -6.91
C GLY A 83 23.05 -9.34 -7.58
N VAL A 84 22.00 -9.98 -7.03
CA VAL A 84 21.49 -11.27 -7.53
C VAL A 84 20.47 -11.12 -8.66
N GLY A 85 19.81 -9.96 -8.81
CA GLY A 85 18.78 -9.76 -9.85
C GLY A 85 19.36 -9.93 -11.26
N PHE A 86 20.53 -9.39 -11.51
CA PHE A 86 21.21 -9.50 -12.82
C PHE A 86 21.66 -10.93 -13.13
N THR A 87 21.98 -11.74 -12.11
CA THR A 87 22.38 -13.14 -12.30
C THR A 87 21.27 -14.01 -12.88
N ALA A 88 20.00 -13.60 -12.73
CA ALA A 88 18.85 -14.29 -13.32
C ALA A 88 18.92 -14.28 -14.87
N THR A 89 19.54 -13.27 -15.49
CA THR A 89 19.72 -13.22 -16.95
C THR A 89 20.51 -14.42 -17.46
N ALA A 90 21.45 -14.96 -16.65
CA ALA A 90 22.25 -16.13 -16.99
C ALA A 90 21.42 -17.43 -17.09
N THR A 91 20.15 -17.44 -16.62
CA THR A 91 19.25 -18.58 -16.76
C THR A 91 18.63 -18.66 -18.16
N ILE A 92 18.46 -17.53 -18.83
CA ILE A 92 17.78 -17.43 -20.12
C ILE A 92 18.73 -17.12 -21.29
N ALA A 93 19.95 -16.58 -21.02
CA ALA A 93 20.86 -16.13 -22.05
C ALA A 93 22.20 -16.89 -22.04
N ASP A 94 22.87 -16.98 -23.19
CA ASP A 94 24.23 -17.46 -23.36
C ASP A 94 25.25 -16.33 -23.54
N THR A 95 24.79 -15.15 -23.97
CA THR A 95 25.57 -13.90 -23.93
C THR A 95 24.75 -12.77 -23.31
N VAL A 96 25.45 -11.89 -22.60
CA VAL A 96 24.89 -10.65 -22.04
C VAL A 96 25.86 -9.52 -22.40
N GLU A 97 25.42 -8.60 -23.22
CA GLU A 97 26.16 -7.40 -23.54
C GLU A 97 25.52 -6.20 -22.85
N ILE A 98 26.30 -5.43 -22.12
CA ILE A 98 25.85 -4.17 -21.53
C ILE A 98 26.53 -3.05 -22.30
N ARG A 99 25.74 -2.31 -23.04
CA ARG A 99 26.17 -1.15 -23.83
C ARG A 99 25.85 0.11 -23.07
N SER A 100 26.80 0.98 -22.88
CA SER A 100 26.61 2.23 -22.18
C SER A 100 27.40 3.35 -22.83
N ARG A 101 26.98 4.59 -22.64
CA ARG A 101 27.71 5.78 -23.11
C ARG A 101 29.10 5.92 -22.48
N SER A 102 29.31 5.32 -21.31
CA SER A 102 30.60 5.33 -20.59
C SER A 102 31.52 4.20 -20.94
N GLY A 103 31.14 3.27 -21.83
CA GLY A 103 31.83 2.07 -22.22
C GLY A 103 30.97 0.83 -22.10
N SER A 104 31.28 -0.21 -22.86
CA SER A 104 30.47 -1.39 -23.00
C SER A 104 31.22 -2.67 -22.66
N VAL A 105 30.49 -3.63 -22.11
CA VAL A 105 31.06 -4.91 -21.68
C VAL A 105 30.25 -6.09 -22.17
N LEU A 106 30.91 -7.20 -22.48
CA LEU A 106 30.31 -8.44 -22.93
C LEU A 106 30.64 -9.57 -21.96
N PHE A 107 29.62 -10.33 -21.61
CA PHE A 107 29.71 -11.62 -20.94
C PHE A 107 29.31 -12.71 -21.95
N ASP A 108 30.18 -13.68 -22.20
CA ASP A 108 29.95 -14.74 -23.18
C ASP A 108 30.34 -16.10 -22.61
N ARG A 109 29.39 -17.01 -22.58
CA ARG A 109 29.58 -18.36 -22.02
C ARG A 109 30.56 -19.18 -22.84
N ALA A 110 30.47 -19.14 -24.16
CA ALA A 110 31.34 -19.91 -25.04
C ALA A 110 32.77 -19.39 -24.97
N ARG A 111 32.94 -18.07 -24.92
CA ARG A 111 34.26 -17.44 -24.75
C ARG A 111 34.84 -17.75 -23.38
N THR A 112 34.03 -17.73 -22.31
CA THR A 112 34.48 -18.14 -20.98
C THR A 112 34.91 -19.59 -20.95
N TRP A 113 34.21 -20.49 -21.67
CA TRP A 113 34.58 -21.89 -21.79
C TRP A 113 35.94 -22.06 -22.48
N ALA A 114 36.15 -21.38 -23.60
CA ALA A 114 37.40 -21.42 -24.35
C ALA A 114 38.62 -20.95 -23.50
N GLU A 115 38.45 -19.93 -22.68
CA GLU A 115 39.50 -19.49 -21.75
C GLU A 115 39.80 -20.55 -20.68
N ILE A 116 38.74 -21.16 -20.09
CA ILE A 116 38.91 -22.24 -19.09
C ILE A 116 39.64 -23.44 -19.69
N GLU A 117 39.34 -23.81 -20.93
CA GLU A 117 40.05 -24.88 -21.65
C GLU A 117 41.51 -24.52 -21.90
N THR A 118 41.76 -23.26 -22.33
CA THR A 118 43.11 -22.77 -22.64
C THR A 118 44.05 -22.81 -21.43
N ILE A 119 43.52 -22.42 -20.23
CA ILE A 119 44.29 -22.45 -18.99
C ILE A 119 44.32 -23.83 -18.31
N GLY A 120 43.63 -24.82 -18.89
CA GLY A 120 43.71 -26.22 -18.45
C GLY A 120 42.98 -26.53 -17.14
N VAL A 121 42.04 -25.67 -16.68
CA VAL A 121 41.30 -25.86 -15.43
C VAL A 121 39.89 -26.37 -15.65
N ALA A 122 39.53 -26.83 -16.85
CA ALA A 122 38.18 -27.32 -17.17
C ALA A 122 37.76 -28.52 -16.29
N GLY A 123 38.69 -29.40 -15.95
CA GLY A 123 38.39 -30.55 -15.07
C GLY A 123 37.23 -31.39 -15.58
N ALA A 124 36.26 -31.63 -14.70
CA ALA A 124 35.00 -32.33 -14.99
C ALA A 124 33.85 -31.41 -15.42
N LEU A 125 34.08 -30.09 -15.58
CA LEU A 125 33.07 -29.13 -15.99
C LEU A 125 32.63 -29.35 -17.44
N THR A 126 31.38 -29.04 -17.71
CA THR A 126 30.87 -28.94 -19.09
C THR A 126 30.63 -27.48 -19.45
N ALA A 127 30.61 -27.16 -20.74
CA ALA A 127 30.37 -25.80 -21.23
C ALA A 127 29.07 -25.16 -20.68
N ARG A 128 28.04 -25.99 -20.37
CA ARG A 128 26.78 -25.52 -19.77
C ARG A 128 26.90 -25.12 -18.29
N GLN A 129 27.91 -25.65 -17.57
CA GLN A 129 28.12 -25.36 -16.13
C GLN A 129 28.95 -24.12 -15.90
N VAL A 130 29.54 -23.56 -16.98
CA VAL A 130 30.36 -22.35 -16.90
C VAL A 130 29.50 -21.14 -16.53
N PRO A 131 29.90 -20.39 -15.50
CA PRO A 131 29.18 -19.19 -15.10
C PRO A 131 29.30 -18.09 -16.14
N LEU A 132 28.16 -17.57 -16.66
CA LEU A 132 28.14 -16.55 -17.70
C LEU A 132 28.78 -15.23 -17.23
N LEU A 133 28.50 -14.78 -16.01
CA LEU A 133 28.80 -13.44 -15.53
C LEU A 133 30.12 -13.38 -14.71
N ARG A 134 31.17 -14.08 -15.07
CA ARG A 134 32.46 -14.08 -14.33
C ARG A 134 33.61 -13.46 -15.09
N LEU A 135 33.75 -13.79 -16.36
CA LEU A 135 34.71 -13.15 -17.21
C LEU A 135 34.02 -12.07 -18.05
N VAL A 136 34.67 -10.94 -18.16
CA VAL A 136 34.15 -9.76 -18.85
C VAL A 136 35.13 -9.37 -19.96
N TRP A 137 34.58 -9.06 -21.12
CA TRP A 137 35.33 -8.54 -22.26
C TRP A 137 34.83 -7.16 -22.64
N GLU A 138 35.71 -6.33 -23.14
CA GLU A 138 35.34 -5.04 -23.70
C GLU A 138 34.50 -5.24 -24.98
N SER A 139 33.48 -4.37 -25.14
CA SER A 139 32.72 -4.24 -26.39
C SER A 139 32.80 -2.81 -26.89
N SER A 140 32.90 -2.65 -28.21
CA SER A 140 32.95 -1.36 -28.89
C SER A 140 31.56 -0.83 -29.28
N ARG A 141 30.47 -1.59 -28.99
CA ARG A 141 29.09 -1.19 -29.34
C ARG A 141 28.56 -0.21 -28.34
N GLY A 142 27.93 0.88 -28.82
CA GLY A 142 27.16 1.81 -27.97
C GLY A 142 25.72 1.34 -27.75
N PRO A 143 25.01 1.98 -26.81
CA PRO A 143 23.57 1.76 -26.66
C PRO A 143 22.80 2.28 -27.87
N ALA A 144 21.58 1.83 -28.07
CA ALA A 144 20.67 2.33 -29.08
C ALA A 144 20.44 3.85 -28.92
N ASP A 145 20.16 4.53 -30.01
CA ASP A 145 19.94 5.98 -30.04
C ASP A 145 18.84 6.41 -29.07
N GLY A 146 19.11 7.44 -28.28
CA GLY A 146 18.17 7.96 -27.28
C GLY A 146 18.26 7.31 -25.91
N PHE A 147 19.07 6.25 -25.73
CA PHE A 147 19.27 5.58 -24.44
C PHE A 147 20.69 5.79 -23.88
N ASP A 148 20.80 5.70 -22.57
CA ASP A 148 22.08 5.82 -21.85
C ASP A 148 22.72 4.46 -21.57
N THR A 149 21.88 3.43 -21.39
CA THR A 149 22.30 2.05 -21.18
C THR A 149 21.34 1.11 -21.90
N GLU A 150 21.89 0.06 -22.52
CA GLU A 150 21.16 -1.02 -23.17
C GLU A 150 21.77 -2.36 -22.75
N ILE A 151 20.93 -3.30 -22.35
CA ILE A 151 21.31 -4.68 -22.07
C ILE A 151 20.79 -5.54 -23.21
N VAL A 152 21.68 -6.27 -23.87
CA VAL A 152 21.34 -7.19 -24.95
C VAL A 152 21.57 -8.62 -24.48
N LEU A 153 20.53 -9.42 -24.47
CA LEU A 153 20.55 -10.82 -24.07
C LEU A 153 20.37 -11.70 -25.29
N THR A 154 21.41 -12.49 -25.67
CA THR A 154 21.20 -13.55 -26.68
C THR A 154 20.53 -14.73 -25.99
N VAL A 155 19.24 -14.84 -26.18
CA VAL A 155 18.38 -15.80 -25.49
C VAL A 155 18.60 -17.22 -26.06
N ARG A 156 18.70 -18.21 -25.17
CA ARG A 156 18.94 -19.61 -25.51
C ARG A 156 17.87 -20.18 -26.44
N ALA A 157 18.29 -21.11 -27.30
CA ALA A 157 17.34 -21.95 -28.02
C ALA A 157 16.43 -22.71 -27.01
N GLY A 158 15.12 -22.71 -27.26
CA GLY A 158 14.13 -23.35 -26.40
C GLY A 158 13.47 -22.47 -25.36
N ILE A 159 13.95 -21.22 -25.18
CA ILE A 159 13.21 -20.22 -24.40
C ILE A 159 12.13 -19.60 -25.30
N ASP A 160 10.89 -19.58 -24.81
CA ASP A 160 9.74 -18.92 -25.43
C ASP A 160 9.82 -17.40 -25.20
N LEU A 161 10.29 -16.68 -26.23
CA LEU A 161 10.42 -15.22 -26.17
C LEU A 161 9.06 -14.52 -26.21
N ASP A 162 8.10 -15.06 -26.94
CA ASP A 162 6.76 -14.45 -27.02
C ASP A 162 6.04 -14.57 -25.68
N GLY A 163 6.10 -15.75 -25.05
CA GLY A 163 5.59 -15.95 -23.71
C GLY A 163 6.26 -15.04 -22.66
N LEU A 164 7.59 -14.83 -22.79
CA LEU A 164 8.34 -13.91 -21.93
C LEU A 164 7.84 -12.46 -22.10
N LEU A 165 7.66 -11.99 -23.32
CA LEU A 165 7.14 -10.64 -23.61
C LEU A 165 5.72 -10.45 -23.08
N VAL A 166 4.84 -11.44 -23.27
CA VAL A 166 3.47 -11.42 -22.70
C VAL A 166 3.50 -11.29 -21.19
N GLY A 167 4.37 -12.05 -20.51
CA GLY A 167 4.57 -11.93 -19.06
C GLY A 167 5.05 -10.53 -18.65
N MET A 168 6.05 -9.99 -19.34
CA MET A 168 6.58 -8.64 -19.08
C MET A 168 5.52 -7.56 -19.29
N ILE A 169 4.67 -7.68 -20.32
CA ILE A 169 3.56 -6.76 -20.60
C ILE A 169 2.54 -6.80 -19.44
N ALA A 170 2.23 -7.99 -18.94
CA ALA A 170 1.29 -8.14 -17.83
C ALA A 170 1.81 -7.53 -16.51
N GLU A 171 3.12 -7.57 -16.27
CA GLU A 171 3.77 -7.04 -15.07
C GLU A 171 4.10 -5.54 -15.16
N ALA A 172 4.15 -4.95 -16.36
CA ALA A 172 4.60 -3.57 -16.57
C ALA A 172 3.82 -2.51 -15.76
N PRO A 173 2.48 -2.58 -15.61
CA PRO A 173 1.75 -1.65 -14.77
C PRO A 173 2.17 -1.68 -13.31
N ASP A 174 2.40 -2.86 -12.76
CA ASP A 174 2.85 -3.05 -11.37
C ASP A 174 4.27 -2.55 -11.17
N LEU A 175 5.19 -2.81 -12.12
CA LEU A 175 6.55 -2.28 -12.09
C LEU A 175 6.58 -0.75 -12.09
N LEU A 176 5.70 -0.08 -12.82
CA LEU A 176 5.57 1.37 -12.78
C LEU A 176 5.13 1.89 -11.41
N LEU A 177 4.26 1.17 -10.70
CA LEU A 177 3.85 1.53 -9.35
C LEU A 177 4.97 1.33 -8.33
N GLU A 178 5.74 0.25 -8.47
CA GLU A 178 6.77 -0.19 -7.53
C GLU A 178 8.10 0.55 -7.70
N LEU A 179 8.47 0.88 -8.94
CA LEU A 179 9.72 1.54 -9.28
C LEU A 179 9.49 3.03 -9.52
N THR A 180 9.58 3.84 -8.47
CA THR A 180 9.24 5.28 -8.51
C THR A 180 10.09 6.08 -9.49
N ALA A 181 11.28 5.60 -9.82
CA ALA A 181 12.15 6.22 -10.83
C ALA A 181 11.68 6.02 -12.27
N LEU A 182 10.77 5.07 -12.51
CA LEU A 182 10.21 4.83 -13.84
C LEU A 182 8.96 5.68 -14.07
N SER A 183 8.91 6.33 -15.22
CA SER A 183 7.72 7.08 -15.69
C SER A 183 7.06 6.41 -16.89
N GLU A 184 7.80 5.55 -17.59
CA GLU A 184 7.35 4.91 -18.81
C GLU A 184 8.04 3.56 -19.01
N ILE A 185 7.30 2.59 -19.55
CA ILE A 185 7.81 1.30 -20.03
C ILE A 185 7.20 1.04 -21.41
N ASP A 186 8.05 0.73 -22.40
CA ASP A 186 7.61 0.25 -23.72
C ASP A 186 8.13 -1.18 -23.93
N ILE A 187 7.24 -2.11 -24.19
CA ILE A 187 7.57 -3.52 -24.43
C ILE A 187 7.06 -3.90 -25.83
N ALA A 188 7.99 -3.96 -26.78
CA ALA A 188 7.70 -4.34 -28.17
C ALA A 188 6.53 -3.51 -28.80
N GLY A 189 6.50 -2.21 -28.51
CA GLY A 189 5.46 -1.29 -28.99
C GLY A 189 4.23 -1.20 -28.11
N THR A 190 4.15 -1.99 -27.03
CA THR A 190 3.11 -1.83 -26.02
C THR A 190 3.62 -0.89 -24.93
N ARG A 191 3.09 0.34 -24.93
CA ARG A 191 3.53 1.43 -24.08
C ARG A 191 2.65 1.58 -22.85
N PHE A 192 3.30 1.77 -21.69
CA PHE A 192 2.69 2.10 -20.41
C PHE A 192 3.33 3.37 -19.87
N VAL A 193 2.51 4.27 -19.33
CA VAL A 193 2.95 5.54 -18.74
C VAL A 193 2.29 5.71 -17.39
N ILE A 194 3.03 6.22 -16.41
CA ILE A 194 2.49 6.57 -15.10
C ILE A 194 2.60 8.09 -14.87
N HIS A 195 1.50 8.66 -14.39
CA HIS A 195 1.45 10.04 -13.92
C HIS A 195 1.23 10.08 -12.43
N ARG A 196 2.15 10.68 -11.68
CA ARG A 196 2.07 10.84 -10.23
C ARG A 196 1.80 12.29 -9.89
N ARG A 197 0.89 12.53 -8.94
CA ARG A 197 0.54 13.85 -8.42
C ARG A 197 0.33 13.77 -6.91
N PRO A 198 0.68 14.81 -6.14
CA PRO A 198 0.30 14.87 -4.73
C PRO A 198 -1.23 14.90 -4.57
N HIS A 199 -1.73 14.32 -3.49
CA HIS A 199 -3.14 14.45 -3.12
C HIS A 199 -3.43 15.89 -2.66
N PRO A 200 -4.57 16.50 -3.07
CA PRO A 200 -4.82 17.91 -2.79
C PRO A 200 -5.03 18.21 -1.30
N GLU A 201 -5.51 17.26 -0.51
CA GLU A 201 -5.95 17.50 0.86
C GLU A 201 -5.15 16.72 1.93
N VAL A 202 -4.52 15.61 1.56
CA VAL A 202 -3.84 14.75 2.52
C VAL A 202 -2.34 14.76 2.23
N PRO A 203 -1.51 15.30 3.14
CA PRO A 203 -0.06 15.23 3.04
C PRO A 203 0.43 13.79 2.98
N ASP A 204 1.59 13.55 2.35
CA ASP A 204 2.24 12.24 2.21
C ASP A 204 1.43 11.19 1.42
N VAL A 205 0.32 11.62 0.80
CA VAL A 205 -0.46 10.82 -0.15
C VAL A 205 -0.34 11.41 -1.55
N GLY A 206 -0.21 10.54 -2.53
CA GLY A 206 -0.24 10.88 -3.95
C GLY A 206 -1.31 10.08 -4.68
N THR A 207 -1.58 10.53 -5.90
CA THR A 207 -2.32 9.75 -6.90
C THR A 207 -1.37 9.28 -7.97
N ALA A 208 -1.51 8.03 -8.40
CA ALA A 208 -0.75 7.45 -9.50
C ALA A 208 -1.74 6.91 -10.54
N ILE A 209 -1.62 7.40 -11.77
CA ILE A 209 -2.49 6.99 -12.88
C ILE A 209 -1.63 6.26 -13.90
N VAL A 210 -1.90 4.98 -14.09
CA VAL A 210 -1.23 4.11 -15.08
C VAL A 210 -2.12 3.98 -16.30
N ARG A 211 -1.55 4.27 -17.48
CA ARG A 211 -2.22 4.17 -18.79
C ARG A 211 -1.40 3.32 -19.73
N GLY A 212 -2.05 2.53 -20.57
CA GLY A 212 -1.40 1.77 -21.64
C GLY A 212 -1.88 0.32 -21.76
N GLY A 213 -1.26 -0.42 -22.67
CA GLY A 213 -1.54 -1.86 -22.86
C GLY A 213 -2.96 -2.21 -23.32
N GLY A 214 -3.78 -1.23 -23.72
CA GLY A 214 -5.17 -1.46 -24.14
C GLY A 214 -6.14 -1.73 -22.98
N ALA A 215 -5.67 -1.77 -21.72
CA ALA A 215 -6.48 -2.07 -20.54
C ALA A 215 -7.21 -0.86 -19.92
N GLY A 216 -7.11 0.32 -20.57
CA GLY A 216 -7.70 1.56 -20.05
C GLY A 216 -6.79 2.27 -19.03
N GLU A 217 -7.43 3.05 -18.17
CA GLU A 217 -6.75 3.83 -17.12
C GLU A 217 -7.00 3.17 -15.77
N ARG A 218 -5.93 2.99 -14.97
CA ARG A 218 -6.00 2.52 -13.59
C ARG A 218 -5.49 3.62 -12.67
N ALA A 219 -6.31 4.05 -11.73
CA ALA A 219 -5.98 5.08 -10.76
C ALA A 219 -5.69 4.46 -9.39
N TRP A 220 -4.68 4.98 -8.71
CA TRP A 220 -4.24 4.51 -7.40
C TRP A 220 -4.06 5.68 -6.45
N LEU A 221 -4.45 5.51 -5.20
CA LEU A 221 -3.95 6.31 -4.09
C LEU A 221 -2.70 5.64 -3.53
N VAL A 222 -1.69 6.44 -3.23
CA VAL A 222 -0.39 5.98 -2.73
C VAL A 222 -0.02 6.80 -1.52
N ALA A 223 0.06 6.16 -0.36
CA ALA A 223 0.56 6.77 0.87
C ALA A 223 1.97 6.27 1.17
N HIS A 224 2.87 7.19 1.51
CA HIS A 224 4.25 6.87 1.83
C HIS A 224 4.47 6.87 3.34
N GLY A 225 4.91 5.73 3.88
CA GLY A 225 5.35 5.58 5.26
C GLY A 225 6.86 5.35 5.36
N ARG A 226 7.39 5.18 6.58
CA ARG A 226 8.83 4.99 6.83
C ARG A 226 9.38 3.69 6.26
N SER A 227 8.66 2.59 6.41
CA SER A 227 9.12 1.24 6.04
C SER A 227 8.28 0.61 4.94
N ALA A 228 7.16 1.22 4.56
CA ALA A 228 6.29 0.74 3.50
C ALA A 228 5.57 1.90 2.81
N SER A 229 5.15 1.67 1.57
CA SER A 229 4.14 2.47 0.88
C SER A 229 2.88 1.64 0.74
N TRP A 230 1.74 2.25 1.01
CA TRP A 230 0.43 1.63 0.92
C TRP A 230 -0.35 2.14 -0.28
N LEU A 231 -0.91 1.24 -1.05
CA LEU A 231 -1.60 1.57 -2.29
C LEU A 231 -2.99 0.93 -2.31
N VAL A 232 -3.95 1.68 -2.81
CA VAL A 232 -5.28 1.14 -3.15
C VAL A 232 -5.69 1.64 -4.54
N GLU A 233 -6.15 0.74 -5.38
CA GLU A 233 -6.75 1.09 -6.67
C GLU A 233 -8.11 1.73 -6.43
N THR A 234 -8.45 2.75 -7.22
CA THR A 234 -9.74 3.42 -7.15
C THR A 234 -10.46 3.33 -8.48
N ASP A 235 -11.77 3.17 -8.43
CA ASP A 235 -12.62 3.24 -9.61
C ASP A 235 -12.86 4.68 -10.08
N ALA A 236 -13.66 4.85 -11.14
CA ALA A 236 -13.98 6.16 -11.71
C ALA A 236 -14.76 7.07 -10.74
N THR A 237 -15.35 6.54 -9.66
CA THR A 237 -16.04 7.31 -8.61
C THR A 237 -15.12 7.69 -7.45
N GLY A 238 -13.87 7.18 -7.45
CA GLY A 238 -12.93 7.31 -6.34
C GLY A 238 -13.13 6.29 -5.23
N ALA A 239 -14.02 5.32 -5.40
CA ALA A 239 -14.20 4.24 -4.44
C ALA A 239 -13.07 3.20 -4.54
N PRO A 240 -12.61 2.62 -3.41
CA PRO A 240 -11.51 1.68 -3.42
C PRO A 240 -11.93 0.34 -4.06
N VAL A 241 -11.08 -0.15 -4.97
CA VAL A 241 -11.18 -1.49 -5.53
C VAL A 241 -10.33 -2.41 -4.68
N VAL A 242 -10.98 -3.06 -3.71
CA VAL A 242 -10.28 -3.93 -2.74
C VAL A 242 -10.03 -5.30 -3.35
N ALA A 243 -8.77 -5.68 -3.46
CA ALA A 243 -8.37 -7.03 -3.82
C ALA A 243 -8.60 -8.00 -2.64
N GLY A 244 -8.96 -9.24 -2.92
CA GLY A 244 -9.18 -10.25 -1.87
C GLY A 244 -7.89 -10.74 -1.18
N SER A 245 -6.75 -10.63 -1.85
CA SER A 245 -5.40 -10.91 -1.37
C SER A 245 -4.37 -10.34 -2.35
N ASP A 246 -3.22 -9.94 -1.85
CA ASP A 246 -2.03 -9.58 -2.64
C ASP A 246 -0.81 -10.17 -1.94
N VAL A 247 0.37 -10.02 -2.51
CA VAL A 247 1.63 -10.39 -1.88
C VAL A 247 2.39 -9.16 -1.40
N LEU A 248 3.21 -9.34 -0.37
CA LEU A 248 4.16 -8.30 0.04
C LEU A 248 5.13 -8.03 -1.12
N ARG A 249 5.39 -6.76 -1.42
CA ARG A 249 6.28 -6.32 -2.50
C ARG A 249 7.48 -5.54 -1.97
N ALA A 250 8.66 -5.74 -2.59
CA ALA A 250 9.88 -5.06 -2.14
C ALA A 250 10.93 -4.88 -3.25
N PRO A 251 10.78 -3.98 -4.18
CA PRO A 251 9.61 -3.56 -4.95
C PRO A 251 9.05 -4.64 -5.88
N THR A 252 9.68 -5.78 -6.03
CA THR A 252 9.12 -6.93 -6.78
C THR A 252 8.29 -7.82 -5.84
N PRO A 253 7.33 -8.61 -6.36
CA PRO A 253 6.52 -9.50 -5.54
C PRO A 253 7.41 -10.53 -4.81
N THR A 254 7.03 -10.84 -3.56
CA THR A 254 7.59 -11.92 -2.74
C THR A 254 6.65 -13.12 -2.70
N ASP A 255 7.04 -14.20 -2.03
CA ASP A 255 6.18 -15.36 -1.79
C ASP A 255 5.27 -15.16 -0.53
N ILE A 256 5.24 -13.97 0.06
CA ILE A 256 4.50 -13.68 1.29
C ILE A 256 3.12 -13.14 0.94
N GLU A 257 2.10 -13.96 1.08
CA GLU A 257 0.72 -13.54 0.93
C GLU A 257 0.29 -12.65 2.08
N LEU A 258 -0.46 -11.57 1.75
CA LEU A 258 -1.09 -10.66 2.69
C LEU A 258 -2.61 -10.73 2.55
N SER A 259 -3.30 -10.63 3.69
CA SER A 259 -4.77 -10.59 3.77
C SER A 259 -5.33 -9.16 3.84
N LEU A 260 -4.48 -8.15 3.67
CA LEU A 260 -4.82 -6.74 3.78
C LEU A 260 -5.57 -6.23 2.55
N PRO A 261 -6.51 -5.27 2.72
CA PRO A 261 -7.29 -4.71 1.63
C PRO A 261 -6.50 -3.71 0.75
N ALA A 262 -5.30 -3.33 1.17
CA ALA A 262 -4.40 -2.45 0.43
C ALA A 262 -3.09 -3.16 0.10
N ARG A 263 -2.48 -2.80 -1.04
CA ARG A 263 -1.18 -3.29 -1.47
C ARG A 263 -0.08 -2.68 -0.61
N CYS A 264 0.87 -3.53 -0.18
CA CYS A 264 2.04 -3.12 0.59
C CYS A 264 3.32 -3.25 -0.25
N ILE A 265 4.03 -2.14 -0.44
CA ILE A 265 5.36 -2.11 -1.05
C ILE A 265 6.33 -1.69 0.04
N THR A 266 7.20 -2.60 0.47
CA THR A 266 8.08 -2.37 1.62
C THR A 266 9.54 -2.16 1.24
N THR A 267 10.28 -1.47 2.12
CA THR A 267 11.75 -1.37 2.08
C THR A 267 12.43 -2.33 3.05
N LEU A 268 11.70 -3.25 3.67
CA LEU A 268 12.21 -4.24 4.61
C LEU A 268 13.34 -5.08 3.98
N ALA A 269 14.28 -5.51 4.82
CA ALA A 269 15.32 -6.42 4.38
C ALA A 269 14.72 -7.78 4.02
N LEU A 270 15.04 -8.26 2.80
CA LEU A 270 14.64 -9.57 2.32
C LEU A 270 15.79 -10.58 2.42
N THR A 271 15.45 -11.85 2.38
CA THR A 271 16.39 -12.94 2.11
C THR A 271 17.08 -12.77 0.74
N PRO A 272 18.26 -13.36 0.52
CA PRO A 272 19.01 -13.17 -0.73
C PRO A 272 18.25 -13.58 -2.00
N ASP A 273 17.31 -14.52 -1.90
CA ASP A 273 16.43 -14.94 -2.99
C ASP A 273 15.27 -13.95 -3.25
N ARG A 274 15.13 -12.92 -2.40
CA ARG A 274 14.07 -11.89 -2.43
C ARG A 274 12.65 -12.42 -2.28
N ARG A 275 12.48 -13.64 -1.81
CA ARG A 275 11.18 -14.28 -1.67
C ARG A 275 10.56 -14.09 -0.30
N ARG A 276 11.37 -13.88 0.74
CA ARG A 276 10.91 -13.76 2.13
C ARG A 276 11.55 -12.57 2.82
N VAL A 277 10.88 -12.07 3.86
CA VAL A 277 11.45 -11.06 4.76
C VAL A 277 12.58 -11.71 5.58
N HIS A 278 13.68 -10.97 5.77
CA HIS A 278 14.78 -11.43 6.61
C HIS A 278 14.29 -11.59 8.06
N PRO A 279 14.70 -12.66 8.79
CA PRO A 279 14.24 -12.88 10.17
C PRO A 279 14.51 -11.71 11.12
N ASP A 280 15.60 -10.98 10.90
CA ASP A 280 15.99 -9.81 11.72
C ASP A 280 15.44 -8.48 11.15
N ALA A 281 14.48 -8.50 10.22
CA ALA A 281 13.89 -7.29 9.68
C ALA A 281 13.02 -6.62 10.75
N ASP A 282 13.21 -5.31 10.91
CA ASP A 282 12.40 -4.50 11.80
C ASP A 282 11.06 -4.15 11.11
N LEU A 283 9.97 -4.68 11.65
CA LEU A 283 8.61 -4.40 11.18
C LEU A 283 8.02 -3.12 11.79
N SER A 284 8.75 -2.44 12.67
CA SER A 284 8.29 -1.17 13.24
C SER A 284 8.09 -0.13 12.14
N GLY A 285 6.99 0.62 12.21
CA GLY A 285 6.63 1.60 11.19
C GLY A 285 6.16 1.02 9.85
N VAL A 286 5.89 -0.28 9.76
CA VAL A 286 5.32 -0.87 8.52
C VAL A 286 3.90 -0.36 8.25
N ALA A 287 3.14 -0.06 9.30
CA ALA A 287 1.78 0.48 9.20
C ALA A 287 1.75 1.99 8.92
N ASP A 288 2.87 2.71 9.10
CA ASP A 288 2.94 4.13 8.84
C ASP A 288 2.40 4.48 7.44
N GLY A 289 1.56 5.50 7.37
CA GLY A 289 0.90 5.94 6.14
C GLY A 289 -0.42 5.22 5.83
N TYR A 290 -0.76 4.12 6.49
CA TYR A 290 -2.01 3.44 6.24
C TYR A 290 -3.23 4.30 6.58
N LEU A 291 -3.18 4.99 7.72
CA LEU A 291 -4.21 5.94 8.11
C LEU A 291 -4.35 7.10 7.13
N SER A 292 -3.23 7.63 6.63
CA SER A 292 -3.23 8.68 5.60
C SER A 292 -3.90 8.20 4.31
N LEU A 293 -3.65 6.93 3.90
CA LEU A 293 -4.34 6.32 2.76
C LEU A 293 -5.85 6.27 2.97
N MET A 294 -6.32 5.88 4.16
CA MET A 294 -7.74 5.88 4.50
C MET A 294 -8.35 7.28 4.42
N LEU A 295 -7.65 8.28 4.97
CA LEU A 295 -8.11 9.68 4.98
C LEU A 295 -8.22 10.30 3.59
N ALA A 296 -7.44 9.79 2.62
CA ALA A 296 -7.52 10.22 1.22
C ALA A 296 -8.77 9.69 0.49
N LEU A 297 -9.47 8.71 1.06
CA LEU A 297 -10.74 8.22 0.53
C LEU A 297 -11.90 9.09 1.01
N ALA A 298 -12.97 9.12 0.21
CA ALA A 298 -14.25 9.65 0.66
C ALA A 298 -14.70 8.97 1.96
N PRO A 299 -15.26 9.71 2.93
CA PRO A 299 -15.63 9.18 4.24
C PRO A 299 -16.43 7.87 4.21
N ALA A 300 -17.40 7.76 3.30
CA ALA A 300 -18.21 6.56 3.11
C ALA A 300 -17.43 5.32 2.69
N SER A 301 -16.25 5.49 2.10
CA SER A 301 -15.43 4.42 1.54
C SER A 301 -14.32 3.94 2.49
N ARG A 302 -13.98 4.73 3.51
CA ARG A 302 -12.88 4.44 4.44
C ARG A 302 -12.99 3.08 5.13
N PRO A 303 -14.19 2.60 5.57
CA PRO A 303 -14.32 1.29 6.21
C PRO A 303 -13.91 0.11 5.33
N ALA A 304 -13.86 0.27 4.02
CA ALA A 304 -13.39 -0.77 3.09
C ALA A 304 -11.91 -1.14 3.30
N LEU A 305 -11.11 -0.23 3.88
CA LEU A 305 -9.70 -0.47 4.18
C LEU A 305 -9.45 -1.03 5.59
N ILE A 306 -10.48 -1.27 6.40
CA ILE A 306 -10.29 -1.97 7.67
C ILE A 306 -9.94 -3.44 7.39
N PRO A 307 -8.79 -3.94 7.89
CA PRO A 307 -8.43 -5.35 7.72
C PRO A 307 -9.50 -6.25 8.32
N ARG A 308 -9.89 -7.27 7.59
CA ARG A 308 -10.87 -8.25 8.10
C ARG A 308 -10.22 -9.15 9.14
N ILE A 309 -10.88 -9.33 10.27
CA ILE A 309 -10.46 -10.29 11.27
C ILE A 309 -10.66 -11.70 10.70
N GLY A 310 -9.57 -12.45 10.61
CA GLY A 310 -9.54 -13.80 10.07
C GLY A 310 -8.24 -14.53 10.43
N LEU A 311 -8.06 -15.72 9.88
CA LEU A 311 -6.78 -16.41 9.99
C LEU A 311 -5.76 -15.74 9.07
N ALA A 312 -4.64 -15.33 9.67
CA ALA A 312 -3.51 -14.81 8.92
C ALA A 312 -2.93 -15.89 7.98
N ARG A 313 -2.41 -15.48 6.84
CA ARG A 313 -1.79 -16.35 5.84
C ARG A 313 -0.45 -16.91 6.31
N ASN A 314 0.29 -16.10 7.07
CA ASN A 314 1.61 -16.40 7.63
C ASN A 314 1.92 -15.43 8.78
N ASP A 315 3.04 -15.63 9.47
CA ASP A 315 3.45 -14.81 10.62
C ASP A 315 3.69 -13.34 10.25
N ILE A 316 4.19 -13.05 9.05
CA ILE A 316 4.42 -11.69 8.57
C ILE A 316 3.07 -10.99 8.31
N ASP A 317 2.13 -11.68 7.66
CA ASP A 317 0.76 -11.18 7.46
C ASP A 317 0.09 -10.86 8.82
N ALA A 318 0.24 -11.77 9.80
CA ALA A 318 -0.27 -11.55 11.15
C ALA A 318 0.31 -10.29 11.80
N ALA A 319 1.63 -10.12 11.72
CA ALA A 319 2.33 -8.99 12.33
C ALA A 319 1.96 -7.65 11.65
N ILE A 320 1.95 -7.61 10.32
CA ILE A 320 1.59 -6.40 9.57
C ILE A 320 0.11 -6.05 9.80
N THR A 321 -0.79 -7.03 9.76
CA THR A 321 -2.23 -6.83 10.01
C THR A 321 -2.46 -6.30 11.42
N ALA A 322 -1.77 -6.84 12.43
CA ALA A 322 -1.89 -6.35 13.81
C ALA A 322 -1.40 -4.89 13.94
N ALA A 323 -0.30 -4.52 13.28
CA ALA A 323 0.21 -3.15 13.28
C ALA A 323 -0.77 -2.18 12.61
N VAL A 324 -1.33 -2.55 11.47
CA VAL A 324 -2.34 -1.75 10.75
C VAL A 324 -3.62 -1.62 11.57
N LEU A 325 -4.12 -2.70 12.19
CA LEU A 325 -5.30 -2.65 13.04
C LEU A 325 -5.10 -1.74 14.25
N ALA A 326 -3.93 -1.75 14.88
CA ALA A 326 -3.62 -0.85 15.98
C ALA A 326 -3.69 0.62 15.53
N GLU A 327 -3.05 0.96 14.39
CA GLU A 327 -3.10 2.32 13.84
C GLU A 327 -4.53 2.77 13.48
N VAL A 328 -5.31 1.88 12.87
CA VAL A 328 -6.72 2.15 12.51
C VAL A 328 -7.61 2.28 13.76
N THR A 329 -7.38 1.50 14.81
CA THR A 329 -8.17 1.55 16.05
C THR A 329 -7.93 2.84 16.82
N ASP A 330 -6.67 3.31 16.87
CA ASP A 330 -6.29 4.49 17.64
C ASP A 330 -6.40 5.80 16.82
N GLY A 331 -6.50 5.69 15.52
CA GLY A 331 -6.50 6.80 14.57
C GLY A 331 -7.84 7.58 14.52
N ARG A 332 -7.74 8.85 14.12
CA ARG A 332 -8.91 9.71 13.87
C ARG A 332 -9.25 9.69 12.37
N TRP A 333 -10.22 8.89 12.00
CA TRP A 333 -10.61 8.73 10.58
C TRP A 333 -12.11 8.46 10.40
N LEU A 334 -12.82 8.10 11.46
CA LEU A 334 -14.23 7.70 11.40
C LEU A 334 -15.12 8.94 11.42
N PRO A 335 -15.84 9.26 10.34
CA PRO A 335 -16.65 10.48 10.28
C PRO A 335 -17.83 10.40 11.27
N THR A 336 -17.98 11.45 12.07
CA THR A 336 -19.07 11.61 13.04
C THR A 336 -19.97 12.79 12.69
N VAL A 337 -21.21 12.78 13.18
CA VAL A 337 -22.21 13.80 12.84
C VAL A 337 -21.80 15.18 13.33
N ALA A 338 -21.24 15.29 14.55
CA ALA A 338 -20.97 16.59 15.18
C ALA A 338 -19.51 17.00 15.13
N ASP A 339 -18.56 16.07 15.23
CA ASP A 339 -17.17 16.36 15.59
C ASP A 339 -16.15 16.15 14.44
N GLY A 340 -16.62 15.97 13.21
CA GLY A 340 -15.75 15.57 12.09
C GLY A 340 -15.21 14.15 12.30
N ASP A 341 -13.92 13.91 11.97
CA ASP A 341 -13.34 12.58 12.13
C ASP A 341 -13.07 12.24 13.61
N GLY A 342 -13.64 11.14 14.08
CA GLY A 342 -13.51 10.59 15.43
C GLY A 342 -12.57 9.38 15.49
N VAL A 343 -12.23 8.94 16.71
CA VAL A 343 -11.52 7.70 17.01
C VAL A 343 -12.54 6.57 17.20
N PRO A 344 -12.37 5.40 16.58
CA PRO A 344 -13.35 4.29 16.64
C PRO A 344 -13.81 3.93 18.06
N GLY A 345 -12.88 3.76 19.00
CA GLY A 345 -13.21 3.39 20.39
C GLY A 345 -13.98 4.45 21.20
N ARG A 346 -14.27 5.62 20.61
CA ARG A 346 -15.12 6.67 21.19
C ARG A 346 -16.37 6.93 20.36
N ALA A 347 -16.53 6.21 19.27
CA ALA A 347 -17.64 6.37 18.34
C ALA A 347 -18.78 5.42 18.66
N VAL A 348 -19.98 5.85 18.29
CA VAL A 348 -21.24 5.13 18.52
C VAL A 348 -21.93 4.96 17.18
N LEU A 349 -22.22 3.72 16.81
CA LEU A 349 -22.92 3.38 15.57
C LEU A 349 -24.39 3.07 15.87
N PHE A 350 -25.28 3.72 15.15
CA PHE A 350 -26.67 3.33 15.00
C PHE A 350 -26.91 2.90 13.56
N ALA A 351 -27.10 1.60 13.33
CA ALA A 351 -27.06 0.99 11.99
C ALA A 351 -28.15 1.51 11.02
N ASP A 352 -29.27 1.96 11.56
CA ASP A 352 -30.41 2.49 10.79
C ASP A 352 -30.48 4.03 10.85
N LEU A 353 -29.34 4.71 11.01
CA LEU A 353 -29.29 6.17 11.10
C LEU A 353 -29.75 6.81 9.78
N THR A 354 -30.76 7.66 9.88
CA THR A 354 -31.24 8.49 8.77
C THR A 354 -30.80 9.94 8.95
N ALA A 355 -30.79 10.74 7.87
CA ALA A 355 -30.42 12.15 7.96
C ALA A 355 -31.27 12.94 8.98
N PRO A 356 -32.60 12.79 9.05
CA PRO A 356 -33.39 13.45 10.09
C PRO A 356 -33.04 13.03 11.53
N LEU A 357 -32.67 11.75 11.73
CA LEU A 357 -32.18 11.27 13.03
C LEU A 357 -30.79 11.80 13.35
N ALA A 358 -29.88 11.85 12.38
CA ALA A 358 -28.56 12.44 12.55
C ALA A 358 -28.68 13.92 12.98
N ASP A 359 -29.53 14.70 12.32
CA ASP A 359 -29.80 16.09 12.66
C ASP A 359 -30.37 16.27 14.09
N ALA A 360 -31.21 15.33 14.53
CA ALA A 360 -31.79 15.37 15.86
C ALA A 360 -30.82 14.89 16.96
N LEU A 361 -29.98 13.90 16.69
CA LEU A 361 -29.17 13.22 17.70
C LEU A 361 -27.74 13.74 17.76
N GLY A 362 -27.22 14.40 16.72
CA GLY A 362 -25.82 14.74 16.57
C GLY A 362 -25.19 15.53 17.70
N ASP A 363 -25.94 16.44 18.33
CA ASP A 363 -25.52 17.24 19.48
C ASP A 363 -25.78 16.57 20.85
N LEU A 364 -26.54 15.48 20.89
CA LEU A 364 -26.90 14.74 22.11
C LEU A 364 -26.13 13.42 22.25
N VAL A 365 -25.75 12.80 21.13
CA VAL A 365 -25.01 11.54 21.11
C VAL A 365 -23.61 11.82 20.63
N GLY A 366 -22.70 12.06 21.58
CA GLY A 366 -21.28 12.29 21.23
C GLY A 366 -20.69 11.10 20.48
N GLY A 367 -19.92 11.39 19.43
CA GLY A 367 -19.29 10.37 18.61
C GLY A 367 -20.24 9.56 17.72
N LEU A 368 -21.48 10.04 17.49
CA LEU A 368 -22.43 9.37 16.59
C LEU A 368 -21.84 9.33 15.17
N VAL A 369 -21.65 8.11 14.64
CA VAL A 369 -21.13 7.88 13.29
C VAL A 369 -22.10 8.46 12.25
N CYS A 370 -21.59 9.11 11.20
CA CYS A 370 -22.41 9.74 10.18
C CYS A 370 -23.21 8.73 9.35
N VAL A 371 -24.26 9.20 8.69
CA VAL A 371 -25.22 8.39 7.93
C VAL A 371 -24.55 7.53 6.86
N GLU A 372 -23.56 8.08 6.16
CA GLU A 372 -22.86 7.44 5.04
C GLU A 372 -22.11 6.17 5.45
N VAL A 373 -21.71 6.09 6.72
CA VAL A 373 -20.97 4.96 7.28
C VAL A 373 -21.88 4.09 8.18
N SER A 374 -23.01 4.60 8.60
CA SER A 374 -23.98 3.91 9.45
C SER A 374 -24.81 2.89 8.65
N SER A 375 -24.14 1.87 8.13
CA SER A 375 -24.78 0.79 7.37
C SER A 375 -24.53 -0.56 8.05
N PRO A 376 -25.53 -1.46 8.10
CA PRO A 376 -25.33 -2.83 8.58
C PRO A 376 -24.17 -3.57 7.92
N THR A 377 -23.82 -3.22 6.68
CA THR A 377 -22.68 -3.81 5.94
C THR A 377 -21.35 -3.55 6.64
N TRP A 378 -21.18 -2.37 7.25
CA TRP A 378 -19.93 -1.99 7.91
C TRP A 378 -19.85 -2.42 9.38
N LEU A 379 -20.97 -2.81 9.97
CA LEU A 379 -21.07 -3.17 11.39
C LEU A 379 -20.00 -4.18 11.86
N PRO A 380 -19.73 -5.31 11.17
CA PRO A 380 -18.73 -6.27 11.62
C PRO A 380 -17.31 -5.69 11.68
N VAL A 381 -16.92 -4.90 10.68
CA VAL A 381 -15.56 -4.32 10.61
C VAL A 381 -15.40 -3.14 11.56
N LEU A 382 -16.44 -2.33 11.77
CA LEU A 382 -16.45 -1.22 12.73
C LEU A 382 -16.38 -1.72 14.18
N ARG A 383 -17.12 -2.78 14.52
CA ARG A 383 -17.01 -3.45 15.83
C ARG A 383 -15.58 -3.97 16.09
N ALA A 384 -14.94 -4.47 15.05
CA ALA A 384 -13.58 -5.01 15.14
C ALA A 384 -12.54 -3.96 15.55
N VAL A 385 -12.77 -2.69 15.25
CA VAL A 385 -11.92 -1.55 15.64
C VAL A 385 -12.48 -0.78 16.86
N GLY A 386 -13.45 -1.35 17.57
CA GLY A 386 -13.91 -0.85 18.86
C GLY A 386 -15.06 0.16 18.81
N VAL A 387 -15.80 0.26 17.70
CA VAL A 387 -17.01 1.09 17.64
C VAL A 387 -18.13 0.43 18.42
N ASP A 388 -18.74 1.18 19.33
CA ASP A 388 -19.92 0.73 20.08
C ASP A 388 -21.17 0.79 19.21
N GLU A 389 -21.98 -0.27 19.23
CA GLU A 389 -23.30 -0.26 18.60
C GLU A 389 -24.39 0.05 19.61
N ILE A 390 -25.30 0.94 19.22
CA ILE A 390 -26.52 1.20 20.00
C ILE A 390 -27.76 0.86 19.16
N GLY A 391 -28.77 0.32 19.85
CA GLY A 391 -30.11 0.16 19.31
C GLY A 391 -31.04 1.29 19.80
N LEU A 392 -32.34 1.14 19.47
CA LEU A 392 -33.39 2.09 19.86
C LEU A 392 -33.47 2.33 21.37
N ALA A 393 -33.29 1.30 22.20
CA ALA A 393 -33.25 1.44 23.65
C ALA A 393 -32.07 2.33 24.10
N GLY A 394 -30.89 2.15 23.52
CA GLY A 394 -29.73 2.97 23.83
C GLY A 394 -29.89 4.43 23.40
N ILE A 395 -30.65 4.71 22.35
CA ILE A 395 -31.07 6.08 21.99
C ILE A 395 -31.99 6.65 23.06
N ALA A 396 -33.04 5.91 23.49
CA ALA A 396 -33.95 6.36 24.51
C ALA A 396 -33.24 6.70 25.82
N ASP A 397 -32.27 5.89 26.24
CA ASP A 397 -31.47 6.12 27.45
C ASP A 397 -30.64 7.42 27.35
N ARG A 398 -30.02 7.69 26.20
CA ARG A 398 -29.20 8.90 25.99
C ARG A 398 -30.05 10.18 25.93
N LEU A 399 -31.34 10.05 25.61
CA LEU A 399 -32.29 11.16 25.55
C LEU A 399 -32.97 11.44 26.89
N ALA A 400 -32.77 10.62 27.91
CA ALA A 400 -33.46 10.74 29.21
C ALA A 400 -33.25 12.09 29.92
N GLY A 401 -32.13 12.77 29.65
CA GLY A 401 -31.78 14.08 30.21
C GLY A 401 -31.91 15.25 29.24
N ALA A 402 -32.41 15.03 28.04
CA ALA A 402 -32.43 16.06 27.00
C ALA A 402 -33.50 17.12 27.29
N ASP A 403 -33.06 18.37 27.46
CA ASP A 403 -33.97 19.54 27.57
C ASP A 403 -34.16 20.16 26.18
N ARG A 404 -35.29 19.86 25.57
CA ARG A 404 -35.62 20.26 24.20
C ARG A 404 -37.07 20.71 24.12
N PRO A 405 -37.40 21.70 23.24
CA PRO A 405 -38.74 22.15 23.04
C PRO A 405 -39.66 21.05 22.47
N PRO A 406 -40.97 21.07 22.74
CA PRO A 406 -41.92 20.04 22.26
C PRO A 406 -41.82 19.74 20.75
N ARG A 407 -41.64 20.78 19.93
CA ARG A 407 -41.53 20.66 18.48
C ARG A 407 -40.30 19.85 18.04
N TRP A 408 -39.22 19.87 18.82
CA TRP A 408 -38.04 19.04 18.57
C TRP A 408 -38.33 17.55 18.81
N TRP A 409 -39.06 17.24 19.91
CA TRP A 409 -39.49 15.89 20.23
C TRP A 409 -40.42 15.31 19.16
N TRP A 410 -41.33 16.12 18.63
CA TRP A 410 -42.18 15.71 17.52
C TRP A 410 -41.37 15.30 16.30
N LYS A 411 -40.39 16.10 15.91
CA LYS A 411 -39.49 15.77 14.79
C LYS A 411 -38.70 14.46 15.03
N LEU A 412 -38.23 14.25 16.26
CA LEU A 412 -37.55 13.03 16.65
C LEU A 412 -38.48 11.81 16.53
N TYR A 413 -39.72 11.89 17.03
CA TYR A 413 -40.67 10.77 16.92
C TYR A 413 -41.04 10.47 15.46
N ASP A 414 -41.23 11.50 14.67
CA ASP A 414 -41.49 11.37 13.24
C ASP A 414 -40.33 10.64 12.55
N ALA A 415 -39.08 11.01 12.87
CA ALA A 415 -37.88 10.39 12.33
C ALA A 415 -37.66 8.94 12.84
N LEU A 416 -38.12 8.60 14.05
CA LEU A 416 -38.06 7.24 14.62
C LEU A 416 -39.20 6.34 14.12
N SER A 417 -40.34 6.92 13.74
CA SER A 417 -41.57 6.19 13.35
C SER A 417 -41.33 5.12 12.27
N PRO A 418 -40.53 5.36 11.21
CA PRO A 418 -40.26 4.35 10.21
C PRO A 418 -39.48 3.13 10.72
N LEU A 419 -38.86 3.21 11.89
CA LEU A 419 -38.05 2.13 12.48
C LEU A 419 -38.87 1.25 13.45
N VAL A 420 -40.16 1.56 13.63
CA VAL A 420 -41.05 0.82 14.53
C VAL A 420 -41.85 -0.19 13.72
N PHE A 421 -41.38 -1.43 13.68
CA PHE A 421 -42.02 -2.49 12.90
C PHE A 421 -42.89 -3.43 13.77
N GLY A 422 -42.67 -3.45 15.08
CA GLY A 422 -43.35 -4.39 15.95
C GLY A 422 -43.23 -4.10 17.46
N PRO A 423 -43.66 -5.03 18.29
CA PRO A 423 -43.68 -4.87 19.75
C PRO A 423 -42.30 -4.65 20.38
N ILE A 424 -41.22 -5.19 19.77
CA ILE A 424 -39.84 -5.09 20.29
C ILE A 424 -39.36 -3.64 20.20
N GLU A 425 -39.57 -2.99 19.08
CA GLU A 425 -39.19 -1.60 18.85
C GLU A 425 -40.02 -0.65 19.70
N VAL A 426 -41.33 -0.96 19.85
CA VAL A 426 -42.23 -0.21 20.78
C VAL A 426 -41.74 -0.32 22.22
N GLU A 427 -41.32 -1.50 22.67
CA GLU A 427 -40.75 -1.70 24.01
C GLU A 427 -39.44 -0.96 24.19
N ALA A 428 -38.53 -1.06 23.20
CA ALA A 428 -37.25 -0.38 23.20
C ALA A 428 -37.39 1.15 23.31
N LEU A 429 -38.41 1.74 22.67
CA LEU A 429 -38.73 3.17 22.71
C LEU A 429 -39.67 3.53 23.87
N GLY A 430 -40.10 2.57 24.67
CA GLY A 430 -41.04 2.74 25.75
C GLY A 430 -40.59 3.70 26.86
N ALA A 431 -39.30 3.99 26.95
CA ALA A 431 -38.69 4.94 27.89
C ALA A 431 -38.44 6.33 27.30
N LEU A 432 -38.75 6.57 26.00
CA LEU A 432 -38.57 7.89 25.41
C LEU A 432 -39.26 8.99 26.21
N PRO A 433 -38.54 10.11 26.49
CA PRO A 433 -39.17 11.25 27.17
C PRO A 433 -40.30 11.83 26.34
N VAL A 434 -41.41 12.13 26.96
CA VAL A 434 -42.58 12.80 26.35
C VAL A 434 -42.83 14.12 27.06
N PRO A 435 -42.75 15.27 26.38
CA PRO A 435 -43.08 16.58 26.94
C PRO A 435 -44.57 16.65 27.34
N ARG A 436 -44.81 17.22 28.49
CA ARG A 436 -46.15 17.40 29.05
C ARG A 436 -46.58 18.87 29.00
N THR A 437 -47.89 19.09 29.02
CA THR A 437 -48.48 20.43 29.04
C THR A 437 -48.09 21.29 30.26
N ASP A 438 -47.56 20.66 31.32
CA ASP A 438 -47.05 21.36 32.51
C ASP A 438 -45.55 21.68 32.42
N GLY A 439 -44.92 21.47 31.26
CA GLY A 439 -43.50 21.74 31.02
C GLY A 439 -42.55 20.67 31.57
N ARG A 440 -43.04 19.56 32.08
CA ARG A 440 -42.21 18.44 32.54
C ARG A 440 -42.08 17.37 31.47
N LEU A 441 -41.07 16.53 31.60
CA LEU A 441 -40.91 15.33 30.79
C LEU A 441 -41.49 14.13 31.55
N ASN A 442 -42.24 13.28 30.83
CA ASN A 442 -42.65 11.96 31.28
C ASN A 442 -41.81 10.92 30.59
N PHE A 443 -41.34 9.87 31.28
CA PHE A 443 -40.62 8.78 30.67
C PHE A 443 -41.60 7.72 30.16
N GLY A 444 -41.72 7.66 28.84
CA GLY A 444 -42.68 6.83 28.14
C GLY A 444 -44.10 7.41 28.13
N ALA A 445 -44.96 6.74 27.36
CA ALA A 445 -46.37 7.17 27.20
C ALA A 445 -47.32 6.68 28.31
N ARG A 446 -46.84 5.87 29.26
CA ARG A 446 -47.69 5.34 30.35
C ARG A 446 -48.17 6.46 31.26
N GLY A 447 -49.49 6.47 31.53
CA GLY A 447 -50.14 7.47 32.39
C GLY A 447 -50.41 8.80 31.71
N LEU A 448 -50.11 8.95 30.43
CA LEU A 448 -50.50 10.10 29.65
C LEU A 448 -51.87 9.88 28.99
N LEU A 449 -52.68 10.91 28.94
CA LEU A 449 -53.97 10.92 28.27
C LEU A 449 -53.87 11.68 26.96
N ILE A 450 -54.07 11.00 25.85
CA ILE A 450 -54.05 11.59 24.50
C ILE A 450 -55.49 11.94 24.12
N PRO A 451 -55.78 13.16 23.64
CA PRO A 451 -57.15 13.50 23.20
C PRO A 451 -57.51 12.69 21.95
N ARG A 452 -58.56 11.93 22.05
CA ARG A 452 -59.03 11.08 20.95
C ARG A 452 -59.89 11.80 19.91
N ILE A 453 -60.45 12.96 20.24
CA ILE A 453 -61.45 13.60 19.38
C ILE A 453 -61.30 15.14 19.46
N PRO A 454 -61.17 15.83 18.32
CA PRO A 454 -61.23 17.29 18.27
C PRO A 454 -62.57 17.77 18.79
N GLY A 455 -62.58 18.62 19.82
CA GLY A 455 -63.79 19.23 20.36
C GLY A 455 -64.29 18.67 21.69
N THR A 456 -63.77 17.60 22.24
CA THR A 456 -64.08 17.13 23.59
C THR A 456 -63.27 17.94 24.62
N ARG A 457 -64.01 18.70 25.51
CA ARG A 457 -63.40 19.33 26.69
C ARG A 457 -63.06 18.26 27.73
N ALA A 458 -61.90 17.59 27.54
CA ALA A 458 -61.29 16.81 28.59
C ALA A 458 -60.45 17.76 29.46
N CYS A 459 -60.69 17.75 30.76
CA CYS A 459 -59.87 18.47 31.74
C CYS A 459 -58.52 17.71 31.83
N TRP A 460 -57.54 18.17 31.13
CA TRP A 460 -56.18 17.58 31.12
C TRP A 460 -55.45 18.01 32.40
N ILE A 461 -55.31 17.13 33.36
CA ILE A 461 -54.38 17.34 34.46
C ILE A 461 -52.97 16.92 34.09
N THR A 462 -52.83 15.98 33.15
CA THR A 462 -51.52 15.48 32.65
C THR A 462 -51.70 14.88 31.25
N GLY A 463 -51.53 15.69 30.23
CA GLY A 463 -51.51 15.25 28.84
C GLY A 463 -50.18 15.57 28.18
N PRO A 464 -49.85 14.96 27.02
CA PRO A 464 -48.71 15.39 26.22
C PRO A 464 -48.93 16.83 25.73
N ASP A 465 -47.83 17.53 25.46
CA ASP A 465 -47.88 18.85 24.87
C ASP A 465 -48.57 18.79 23.50
N PRO A 466 -49.52 19.68 23.17
CA PRO A 466 -50.21 19.66 21.89
C PRO A 466 -49.32 19.87 20.68
N GLU A 467 -48.12 20.38 20.87
CA GLU A 467 -47.12 20.47 19.79
C GLU A 467 -46.41 19.12 19.50
N VAL A 468 -46.68 18.09 20.31
CA VAL A 468 -46.06 16.75 20.20
C VAL A 468 -47.07 15.71 19.69
N VAL A 469 -48.35 16.01 19.68
CA VAL A 469 -49.46 15.17 19.20
C VAL A 469 -49.98 15.71 17.87
#